data_073c42d562b9d64e46ac937d27ff4258
#
_entry.id   073c42d562b9d64e46ac937d27ff4258
#
_cell.length_a   1.000
_cell.length_b   1.000
_cell.length_c   1.000
_cell.angle_alpha   90.00
_cell.angle_beta   90.00
_cell.angle_gamma   90.00
#
_symmetry.space_group_name_H-M   'P 1'
#
loop_
_entity.id
_entity.type
_entity.pdbx_description
1 polymer ?
#
loop_
_entity_poly.entity_id
_entity_poly.type
_entity_poly.pdbx_seq_one_letter_code
_entity_poly.pdbx_strand_id
1 'polypeptide(L)'
;MDKKHFVLKFTPRRPNFAQTMTNEEKKIVEQHIAYWKNYMSKGIMLIFGPVLDPKGIYGLGIIAVDSEEQISGLMENDPASILHNYEYYPMNAVTPQR
;
A
#
# COMPACT_ATOMS: atom_id res chain seq x y z
N MET A 1 -1.30 -15.48 18.51
CA MET A 1 -0.83 -15.87 17.16
C MET A 1 0.00 -14.75 16.57
N ASP A 2 1.12 -15.14 16.04
CA ASP A 2 2.02 -14.16 15.47
C ASP A 2 1.56 -13.75 14.09
N LYS A 3 1.52 -12.45 13.86
CA LYS A 3 1.25 -11.93 12.53
C LYS A 3 2.53 -11.94 11.70
N LYS A 4 2.36 -12.10 10.41
CA LYS A 4 3.45 -11.98 9.44
C LYS A 4 3.41 -10.59 8.83
N HIS A 5 4.56 -9.97 8.73
CA HIS A 5 4.66 -8.61 8.21
C HIS A 5 5.22 -8.60 6.80
N PHE A 6 4.65 -7.74 5.97
CA PHE A 6 5.10 -7.58 4.60
C PHE A 6 5.14 -6.10 4.25
N VAL A 7 6.12 -5.75 3.42
CA VAL A 7 6.18 -4.42 2.81
C VAL A 7 5.46 -4.50 1.48
N LEU A 8 4.53 -3.59 1.26
CA LEU A 8 3.87 -3.42 -0.04
C LEU A 8 4.47 -2.21 -0.72
N LYS A 9 4.77 -2.34 -2.01
CA LYS A 9 5.29 -1.24 -2.80
C LYS A 9 4.36 -1.00 -3.98
N PHE A 10 3.91 0.24 -4.12
CA PHE A 10 2.98 0.67 -5.17
C PHE A 10 3.72 1.63 -6.09
N THR A 11 4.17 1.14 -7.24
CA THR A 11 4.93 1.96 -8.18
C THR A 11 4.01 2.48 -9.27
N PRO A 12 3.89 3.80 -9.45
CA PRO A 12 3.07 4.35 -10.53
C PRO A 12 3.56 3.84 -11.88
N ARG A 13 2.63 3.58 -12.79
CA ARG A 13 2.96 3.07 -14.13
C ARG A 13 3.47 4.15 -15.07
N ARG A 14 3.38 5.40 -14.65
CA ARG A 14 3.79 6.55 -15.44
C ARG A 14 4.73 7.43 -14.63
N PRO A 15 5.85 7.91 -15.22
CA PRO A 15 6.73 8.83 -14.50
C PRO A 15 5.99 10.13 -14.20
N ASN A 16 6.38 10.78 -13.10
CA ASN A 16 5.77 12.03 -12.65
C ASN A 16 4.26 11.92 -12.38
N PHE A 17 3.80 10.71 -12.04
CA PHE A 17 2.37 10.48 -11.80
C PHE A 17 1.81 11.46 -10.77
N ALA A 18 2.53 11.66 -9.65
CA ALA A 18 2.05 12.51 -8.55
C ALA A 18 1.81 13.96 -9.01
N GLN A 19 2.60 14.43 -9.97
CA GLN A 19 2.50 15.79 -10.49
C GLN A 19 1.53 15.92 -11.64
N THR A 20 1.15 14.83 -12.27
CA THR A 20 0.36 14.85 -13.51
C THR A 20 -0.96 14.08 -13.41
N MET A 21 -1.42 13.79 -12.21
CA MET A 21 -2.67 13.08 -12.03
C MET A 21 -3.85 13.84 -12.64
N THR A 22 -4.69 13.10 -13.36
CA THR A 22 -5.97 13.62 -13.83
C THR A 22 -6.93 13.71 -12.65
N ASN A 23 -8.06 14.40 -12.83
CA ASN A 23 -9.09 14.47 -11.79
C ASN A 23 -9.66 13.09 -11.48
N GLU A 24 -9.78 12.23 -12.48
CA GLU A 24 -10.27 10.86 -12.28
C GLU A 24 -9.26 10.05 -11.47
N GLU A 25 -7.97 10.21 -11.77
CA GLU A 25 -6.91 9.52 -11.04
C GLU A 25 -6.86 9.98 -9.58
N LYS A 26 -7.07 11.27 -9.33
CA LYS A 26 -7.13 11.79 -7.96
C LYS A 26 -8.24 11.15 -7.16
N LYS A 27 -9.41 10.93 -7.79
CA LYS A 27 -10.52 10.26 -7.13
C LYS A 27 -10.19 8.82 -6.80
N ILE A 28 -9.49 8.13 -7.71
CA ILE A 28 -9.08 6.75 -7.49
C ILE A 28 -8.08 6.69 -6.33
N VAL A 29 -7.15 7.64 -6.26
CA VAL A 29 -6.19 7.70 -5.15
C VAL A 29 -6.91 7.96 -3.83
N GLU A 30 -7.94 8.81 -3.82
CA GLU A 30 -8.74 9.02 -2.61
C GLU A 30 -9.44 7.74 -2.16
N GLN A 31 -9.96 6.96 -3.11
CA GLN A 31 -10.57 5.66 -2.81
C GLN A 31 -9.54 4.66 -2.29
N HIS A 32 -8.33 4.70 -2.84
CA HIS A 32 -7.21 3.88 -2.39
C HIS A 32 -6.88 4.19 -0.92
N ILE A 33 -6.83 5.46 -0.56
CA ILE A 33 -6.56 5.86 0.83
C ILE A 33 -7.66 5.35 1.75
N ALA A 34 -8.92 5.52 1.36
CA ALA A 34 -10.05 5.04 2.17
C ALA A 34 -10.03 3.51 2.31
N TYR A 35 -9.67 2.81 1.25
CA TYR A 35 -9.56 1.36 1.25
C TYR A 35 -8.57 0.89 2.33
N TRP A 36 -7.36 1.46 2.32
CA TRP A 36 -6.34 1.04 3.29
C TRP A 36 -6.61 1.55 4.70
N LYS A 37 -7.27 2.71 4.85
CA LYS A 37 -7.71 3.16 6.17
C LYS A 37 -8.71 2.19 6.80
N ASN A 38 -9.57 1.58 5.98
CA ASN A 38 -10.48 0.56 6.47
C ASN A 38 -9.70 -0.64 7.03
N TYR A 39 -8.66 -1.08 6.33
CA TYR A 39 -7.82 -2.17 6.84
C TYR A 39 -6.94 -1.73 8.00
N MET A 40 -6.65 -0.45 8.11
CA MET A 40 -5.94 0.10 9.26
C MET A 40 -6.81 -0.03 10.52
N SER A 41 -8.10 0.23 10.41
CA SER A 41 -9.02 0.07 11.55
C SER A 41 -9.14 -1.40 11.98
N LYS A 42 -8.83 -2.33 11.10
CA LYS A 42 -8.85 -3.77 11.40
C LYS A 42 -7.49 -4.30 11.87
N GLY A 43 -6.48 -3.42 11.98
CA GLY A 43 -5.15 -3.83 12.42
C GLY A 43 -4.30 -4.50 11.36
N ILE A 44 -4.74 -4.50 10.10
CA ILE A 44 -4.03 -5.15 9.00
C ILE A 44 -3.02 -4.18 8.36
N MET A 45 -3.46 -2.99 8.00
CA MET A 45 -2.53 -1.97 7.48
C MET A 45 -1.99 -1.17 8.66
N LEU A 46 -0.68 -1.22 8.88
CA LEU A 46 -0.06 -0.55 10.01
C LEU A 46 0.34 0.89 9.70
N ILE A 47 0.88 1.12 8.52
CA ILE A 47 1.32 2.43 8.07
C ILE A 47 1.40 2.40 6.56
N PHE A 48 1.02 3.50 5.91
CA PHE A 48 1.17 3.61 4.46
C PHE A 48 1.22 5.07 4.04
N GLY A 49 1.81 5.30 2.88
CA GLY A 49 1.88 6.65 2.35
C GLY A 49 2.88 6.74 1.20
N PRO A 50 2.96 7.90 0.57
CA PRO A 50 3.94 8.11 -0.49
C PRO A 50 5.35 8.28 0.10
N VAL A 51 6.31 7.68 -0.57
CA VAL A 51 7.74 7.89 -0.26
C VAL A 51 8.26 8.93 -1.23
N LEU A 52 8.85 9.98 -0.69
CA LEU A 52 9.28 11.13 -1.48
C LEU A 52 10.73 10.92 -1.96
N ASP A 53 10.91 9.89 -2.76
CA ASP A 53 12.21 9.54 -3.33
C ASP A 53 12.52 10.54 -4.45
N PRO A 54 13.69 11.20 -4.44
CA PRO A 54 14.05 12.13 -5.51
C PRO A 54 14.02 11.51 -6.90
N LYS A 55 14.20 10.21 -7.00
CA LYS A 55 14.17 9.48 -8.28
C LYS A 55 12.76 9.19 -8.77
N GLY A 56 11.76 9.34 -7.91
CA GLY A 56 10.38 9.09 -8.26
C GLY A 56 9.58 8.70 -7.04
N ILE A 57 8.41 9.31 -6.90
CA ILE A 57 7.53 9.05 -5.77
C ILE A 57 6.84 7.71 -5.97
N TYR A 58 6.81 6.87 -4.95
CA TYR A 58 6.07 5.62 -4.94
C TYR A 58 5.34 5.47 -3.62
N GLY A 59 4.35 4.59 -3.59
CA GLY A 59 3.64 4.29 -2.36
C GLY A 59 4.27 3.13 -1.62
N LEU A 60 4.20 3.18 -0.30
CA LEU A 60 4.70 2.09 0.54
C LEU A 60 3.71 1.84 1.65
N GLY A 61 3.49 0.58 1.98
CA GLY A 61 2.69 0.20 3.13
C GLY A 61 3.30 -0.98 3.84
N ILE A 62 2.99 -1.11 5.13
CA ILE A 62 3.42 -2.27 5.91
C ILE A 62 2.18 -2.90 6.50
N ILE A 63 1.99 -4.19 6.20
CA ILE A 63 0.81 -4.93 6.64
C ILE A 63 1.19 -6.04 7.59
N ALA A 64 0.23 -6.40 8.45
CA ALA A 64 0.33 -7.54 9.36
C ALA A 64 -0.82 -8.49 9.03
N VAL A 65 -0.50 -9.69 8.57
CA VAL A 65 -1.50 -10.67 8.13
C VAL A 65 -1.23 -12.03 8.76
N ASP A 66 -2.23 -12.89 8.73
CA ASP A 66 -2.09 -14.24 9.27
C ASP A 66 -1.33 -15.14 8.29
N SER A 67 -1.50 -14.92 7.00
CA SER A 67 -0.80 -15.71 5.99
C SER A 67 -0.55 -14.88 4.73
N GLU A 68 0.48 -15.27 4.01
CA GLU A 68 0.84 -14.61 2.75
C GLU A 68 -0.27 -14.70 1.70
N GLU A 69 -1.10 -15.73 1.77
CA GLU A 69 -2.19 -15.93 0.81
C GLU A 69 -3.20 -14.80 0.80
N GLN A 70 -3.30 -14.04 1.89
CA GLN A 70 -4.23 -12.90 1.97
C GLN A 70 -3.80 -11.72 1.12
N ILE A 71 -2.51 -11.64 0.77
CA ILE A 71 -1.94 -10.43 0.17
C ILE A 71 -2.47 -10.16 -1.23
N SER A 72 -2.58 -11.19 -2.06
CA SER A 72 -3.03 -11.00 -3.44
C SER A 72 -4.43 -10.40 -3.50
N GLY A 73 -5.34 -10.88 -2.64
CA GLY A 73 -6.69 -10.33 -2.59
C GLY A 73 -6.71 -8.89 -2.10
N LEU A 74 -5.88 -8.58 -1.11
CA LEU A 74 -5.78 -7.21 -0.60
C LEU A 74 -5.32 -6.24 -1.70
N MET A 75 -4.32 -6.65 -2.48
CA MET A 75 -3.79 -5.80 -3.56
C MET A 75 -4.76 -5.70 -4.73
N GLU A 76 -5.37 -6.81 -5.13
CA GLU A 76 -6.28 -6.84 -6.27
C GLU A 76 -7.53 -5.98 -6.04
N ASN A 77 -8.01 -5.92 -4.81
CA ASN A 77 -9.21 -5.17 -4.47
C ASN A 77 -8.96 -3.69 -4.17
N ASP A 78 -7.70 -3.27 -4.17
CA ASP A 78 -7.35 -1.86 -4.01
C ASP A 78 -7.80 -1.11 -5.26
N PRO A 79 -8.60 -0.04 -5.13
CA PRO A 79 -9.05 0.75 -6.29
C PRO A 79 -7.91 1.26 -7.17
N ALA A 80 -6.73 1.51 -6.60
CA ALA A 80 -5.59 2.02 -7.35
C ALA A 80 -4.78 0.92 -8.04
N SER A 81 -5.24 -0.33 -8.02
CA SER A 81 -4.51 -1.43 -8.67
C SER A 81 -4.35 -1.20 -10.18
N ILE A 82 -5.26 -0.43 -10.79
CA ILE A 82 -5.17 -0.11 -12.22
C ILE A 82 -4.13 0.96 -12.52
N LEU A 83 -3.66 1.70 -11.50
CA LEU A 83 -2.73 2.82 -11.67
C LEU A 83 -1.29 2.47 -11.33
N HIS A 84 -1.07 1.38 -10.62
CA HIS A 84 0.24 1.06 -10.06
C HIS A 84 0.63 -0.38 -10.33
N ASN A 85 1.93 -0.63 -10.32
CA ASN A 85 2.48 -1.97 -10.22
C ASN A 85 2.71 -2.26 -8.74
N TYR A 86 2.26 -3.42 -8.29
CA TYR A 86 2.34 -3.79 -6.89
C TYR A 86 3.37 -4.87 -6.70
N GLU A 87 4.19 -4.69 -5.67
CA GLU A 87 5.17 -5.68 -5.24
C GLU A 87 5.01 -5.84 -3.73
N TYR A 88 5.38 -7.01 -3.21
CA TYR A 88 5.42 -7.18 -1.77
C TYR A 88 6.60 -8.05 -1.38
N TYR A 89 7.10 -7.83 -0.17
CA TYR A 89 8.25 -8.54 0.35
C TYR A 89 8.04 -8.86 1.82
N PRO A 90 8.46 -10.06 2.28
CA PRO A 90 8.40 -10.37 3.71
C PRO A 90 9.32 -9.45 4.50
N MET A 91 8.91 -9.13 5.71
CA MET A 91 9.66 -8.23 6.58
C MET A 91 9.68 -8.79 8.00
N ASN A 92 10.87 -8.88 8.58
CA ASN A 92 11.00 -9.21 9.99
C ASN A 92 10.84 -7.92 10.79
N ALA A 93 9.60 -7.61 11.12
CA ALA A 93 9.29 -6.33 11.73
C ALA A 93 9.56 -6.32 13.23
N VAL A 94 10.11 -5.23 13.70
CA VAL A 94 10.21 -4.94 15.13
C VAL A 94 9.16 -3.87 15.42
N THR A 95 8.28 -4.16 16.36
CA THR A 95 7.17 -3.27 16.69
C THR A 95 7.28 -2.87 18.16
N PRO A 96 6.64 -1.75 18.53
CA PRO A 96 6.66 -1.33 19.93
C PRO A 96 6.10 -2.42 20.84
N GLN A 97 6.71 -2.59 22.00
CA GLN A 97 6.22 -3.50 23.02
C GLN A 97 5.24 -2.77 23.92
N ARG A 98 4.25 -3.53 24.39
CA ARG A 98 3.23 -2.97 25.27
C ARG A 98 3.22 -3.67 26.60
#